data_4342aea934dba9b80841ba47a77f57d7
#
_entry.id   4342aea934dba9b80841ba47a77f57d7
#
_cell.length_a   1.000
_cell.length_b   1.000
_cell.length_c   1.000
_cell.angle_alpha   90.00
_cell.angle_beta   90.00
_cell.angle_gamma   90.00
#
_symmetry.space_group_name_H-M   'P 1'
#
loop_
_entity.id
_entity.type
_entity.pdbx_description
1 polymer ?
#
loop_
_entity_poly.entity_id
_entity_poly.type
_entity_poly.pdbx_seq_one_letter_code
_entity_poly.pdbx_strand_id
1 'polypeptide(L)'
;MKLAIIGIATLAGLFSIDQVAAADGKAVYDKSCGGCHNAMDPKLGDKAKWGPIAKRGTDALVATVIKGKGAMPPKGGTTLSNEDIKAAVEYMISKAK
;
A
#
# COMPACT_ATOMS: atom_id res chain seq x y z
N MET A 1 37.54 -12.08 44.12
CA MET A 1 37.31 -11.74 43.48
C MET A 1 36.38 -11.67 42.79
N LYS A 2 35.84 -11.41 42.45
CA LYS A 2 34.92 -11.25 41.87
C LYS A 2 34.66 -10.75 40.81
N LEU A 3 34.15 -10.71 40.21
CA LEU A 3 33.91 -10.28 39.22
C LEU A 3 32.90 -9.87 38.69
N ALA A 4 32.49 -9.46 38.36
CA ALA A 4 31.57 -8.93 37.97
C ALA A 4 31.19 -8.87 36.82
N ILE A 5 30.73 -8.91 36.34
CA ILE A 5 30.38 -8.84 35.24
C ILE A 5 29.48 -8.26 34.68
N ILE A 6 29.09 -7.72 34.45
CA ILE A 6 28.38 -7.16 33.81
C ILE A 6 27.72 -7.27 32.78
N GLY A 7 27.13 -7.18 32.59
CA GLY A 7 26.39 -7.27 31.79
C GLY A 7 26.03 -6.56 30.82
N ILE A 8 25.85 -6.42 30.30
CA ILE A 8 25.60 -5.80 29.35
C ILE A 8 24.55 -5.63 28.68
N ALA A 9 24.06 -5.23 28.61
CA ALA A 9 23.09 -4.92 28.11
C ALA A 9 22.77 -4.80 26.96
N THR A 10 22.68 -4.73 26.43
CA THR A 10 22.39 -4.76 25.33
C THR A 10 21.41 -4.19 24.76
N LEU A 11 20.93 -3.72 24.71
CA LEU A 11 20.01 -3.12 24.11
C LEU A 11 19.69 -3.29 22.91
N ALA A 12 19.89 -3.46 22.51
CA ALA A 12 19.65 -3.73 21.37
C ALA A 12 18.41 -3.48 20.91
N GLY A 13 17.94 -3.87 20.61
CA GLY A 13 16.76 -3.74 20.17
C GLY A 13 16.17 -2.60 19.87
N LEU A 14 16.35 -2.07 19.96
CA LEU A 14 15.77 -1.08 19.83
C LEU A 14 15.50 -0.66 18.65
N PHE A 15 15.61 -0.78 18.01
CA PHE A 15 15.49 -0.27 16.89
C PHE A 15 14.46 -0.42 16.35
N SER A 16 13.92 -0.56 16.42
CA SER A 16 12.89 -0.73 15.97
C SER A 16 12.49 -0.13 15.06
N ILE A 17 12.47 0.43 14.90
CA ILE A 17 12.21 0.99 13.99
C ILE A 17 11.62 0.73 13.00
N ASP A 18 11.70 0.51 12.69
CA ASP A 18 11.29 0.20 11.76
C ASP A 18 10.23 0.26 11.48
N GLN A 19 9.73 0.50 11.96
CA GLN A 19 8.77 0.45 11.78
C GLN A 19 8.07 1.03 11.02
N VAL A 20 8.20 1.51 10.52
CA VAL A 20 7.60 2.01 9.58
C VAL A 20 6.96 0.98 9.07
N ALA A 21 6.11 0.64 9.50
CA ALA A 21 5.44 -0.44 9.03
C ALA A 21 5.07 -0.22 7.66
N ALA A 22 5.05 -1.20 6.94
CA ALA A 22 4.53 -1.13 5.61
C ALA A 22 3.11 -0.62 5.71
N ALA A 23 2.70 0.19 4.78
CA ALA A 23 1.35 0.68 4.74
C ALA A 23 0.38 -0.49 4.63
N ASP A 24 -0.74 -0.38 5.31
CA ASP A 24 -1.79 -1.38 5.24
C ASP A 24 -2.65 -1.07 4.02
N GLY A 25 -2.48 -1.85 2.97
CA GLY A 25 -3.17 -1.61 1.70
C GLY A 25 -4.69 -1.61 1.82
N LYS A 26 -5.23 -2.50 2.65
CA LYS A 26 -6.67 -2.52 2.85
C LYS A 26 -7.16 -1.25 3.52
N ALA A 27 -6.45 -0.79 4.54
CA ALA A 27 -6.85 0.41 5.26
C ALA A 27 -6.76 1.64 4.35
N VAL A 28 -5.69 1.73 3.56
CA VAL A 28 -5.56 2.84 2.61
C VAL A 28 -6.67 2.78 1.58
N TYR A 29 -6.95 1.60 1.04
CA TYR A 29 -8.02 1.43 0.08
C TYR A 29 -9.37 1.86 0.66
N ASP A 30 -9.70 1.34 1.83
CA ASP A 30 -11.00 1.62 2.45
C ASP A 30 -11.18 3.11 2.69
N LYS A 31 -10.11 3.80 3.04
CA LYS A 31 -10.20 5.20 3.38
C LYS A 31 -10.15 6.12 2.18
N SER A 32 -9.42 5.76 1.16
CA SER A 32 -9.08 6.70 0.09
C SER A 32 -9.50 6.27 -1.31
N CYS A 33 -9.69 5.00 -1.55
CA CYS A 33 -9.97 4.49 -2.90
C CYS A 33 -11.37 3.90 -3.02
N GLY A 34 -11.85 3.31 -1.93
CA GLY A 34 -13.10 2.56 -1.95
C GLY A 34 -14.32 3.40 -2.25
N GLY A 35 -14.26 4.71 -1.93
CA GLY A 35 -15.39 5.57 -2.21
C GLY A 35 -15.81 5.51 -3.68
N CYS A 36 -14.84 5.38 -4.57
CA CYS A 36 -15.12 5.25 -6.00
C CYS A 36 -15.08 3.78 -6.43
N HIS A 37 -14.02 3.06 -6.08
CA HIS A 37 -13.80 1.72 -6.63
C HIS A 37 -14.69 0.62 -6.05
N ASN A 38 -15.48 0.91 -5.04
CA ASN A 38 -16.51 -0.02 -4.63
C ASN A 38 -17.74 0.06 -5.54
N ALA A 39 -17.91 1.15 -6.27
CA ALA A 39 -19.08 1.35 -7.10
C ALA A 39 -18.75 1.61 -8.57
N MET A 40 -17.56 2.08 -8.88
CA MET A 40 -17.18 2.47 -10.23
C MET A 40 -16.07 1.57 -10.78
N ASP A 41 -16.08 1.38 -12.08
CA ASP A 41 -15.05 0.56 -12.72
C ASP A 41 -13.66 1.19 -12.61
N PRO A 42 -12.63 0.39 -12.42
CA PRO A 42 -12.73 -1.04 -12.15
C PRO A 42 -13.08 -1.30 -10.69
N LYS A 43 -14.19 -1.96 -10.47
CA LYS A 43 -14.64 -2.23 -9.10
C LYS A 43 -13.73 -3.23 -8.43
N LEU A 44 -13.54 -3.06 -7.14
CA LEU A 44 -12.74 -3.99 -6.36
C LEU A 44 -13.31 -5.41 -6.53
N GLY A 45 -12.45 -6.35 -6.82
CA GLY A 45 -12.84 -7.75 -6.95
C GLY A 45 -13.39 -8.15 -8.31
N ASP A 46 -13.55 -7.21 -9.22
CA ASP A 46 -14.03 -7.52 -10.57
C ASP A 46 -12.89 -8.10 -11.41
N LYS A 47 -12.83 -9.42 -11.43
CA LYS A 47 -11.72 -10.11 -12.08
C LYS A 47 -11.66 -9.84 -13.58
N ALA A 48 -12.80 -9.70 -14.23
CA ALA A 48 -12.82 -9.45 -15.66
C ALA A 48 -12.17 -8.12 -16.00
N LYS A 49 -12.45 -7.09 -15.21
CA LYS A 49 -11.86 -5.78 -15.42
C LYS A 49 -10.41 -5.74 -14.97
N TRP A 50 -10.13 -6.33 -13.81
CA TRP A 50 -8.79 -6.26 -13.24
C TRP A 50 -7.78 -7.19 -13.89
N GLY A 51 -8.23 -8.27 -14.56
CA GLY A 51 -7.31 -9.17 -15.20
C GLY A 51 -6.32 -8.46 -16.12
N PRO A 52 -6.81 -7.76 -17.14
CA PRO A 52 -5.91 -7.00 -18.02
C PRO A 52 -5.16 -5.89 -17.30
N ILE A 53 -5.81 -5.22 -16.35
CA ILE A 53 -5.18 -4.13 -15.62
C ILE A 53 -4.01 -4.65 -14.82
N ALA A 54 -4.21 -5.74 -14.09
CA ALA A 54 -3.16 -6.28 -13.23
C ALA A 54 -1.94 -6.72 -14.01
N LYS A 55 -2.11 -7.09 -15.27
CA LYS A 55 -0.99 -7.51 -16.11
C LYS A 55 -0.01 -6.39 -16.39
N ARG A 56 -0.41 -5.16 -16.20
CA ARG A 56 0.49 -4.03 -16.42
C ARG A 56 1.56 -3.94 -15.33
N GLY A 57 1.33 -4.60 -14.18
CA GLY A 57 2.27 -4.61 -13.09
C GLY A 57 2.05 -3.48 -12.10
N THR A 58 2.49 -3.70 -10.88
CA THR A 58 2.25 -2.76 -9.78
C THR A 58 2.83 -1.38 -10.08
N ASP A 59 4.06 -1.31 -10.55
CA ASP A 59 4.71 -0.01 -10.75
C ASP A 59 3.99 0.82 -11.80
N ALA A 60 3.55 0.20 -12.89
CA ALA A 60 2.82 0.91 -13.92
C ALA A 60 1.48 1.44 -13.41
N LEU A 61 0.82 0.63 -12.58
CA LEU A 61 -0.46 1.03 -12.01
C LEU A 61 -0.30 2.15 -10.99
N VAL A 62 0.74 2.08 -10.18
CA VAL A 62 1.05 3.16 -9.24
C VAL A 62 1.28 4.46 -10.01
N ALA A 63 2.05 4.40 -11.09
CA ALA A 63 2.30 5.59 -11.90
C ALA A 63 1.00 6.15 -12.48
N THR A 64 0.09 5.28 -12.90
CA THR A 64 -1.21 5.69 -13.42
C THR A 64 -2.03 6.39 -12.35
N VAL A 65 -2.03 5.87 -11.13
CA VAL A 65 -2.78 6.48 -10.03
C VAL A 65 -2.20 7.85 -9.69
N ILE A 66 -0.88 7.95 -9.62
CA ILE A 66 -0.22 9.21 -9.31
C ILE A 66 -0.57 10.28 -10.35
N LYS A 67 -0.56 9.90 -11.60
CA LYS A 67 -0.83 10.82 -12.69
C LYS A 67 -2.31 11.11 -12.88
N GLY A 68 -3.14 10.14 -12.57
CA GLY A 68 -4.56 10.21 -12.84
C GLY A 68 -4.88 9.69 -14.23
N LYS A 69 -6.13 9.33 -14.46
CA LYS A 69 -6.55 8.81 -15.74
C LYS A 69 -8.05 9.01 -15.91
N GLY A 70 -8.44 9.72 -16.98
CA GLY A 70 -9.86 9.93 -17.25
C GLY A 70 -10.51 10.66 -16.09
N ALA A 71 -11.60 10.12 -15.59
CA ALA A 71 -12.32 10.73 -14.49
C ALA A 71 -11.58 10.60 -13.16
N MET A 72 -10.58 9.73 -13.09
CA MET A 72 -9.80 9.58 -11.86
C MET A 72 -8.75 10.68 -11.77
N PRO A 73 -8.84 11.56 -10.77
CA PRO A 73 -7.86 12.62 -10.63
C PRO A 73 -6.51 12.07 -10.15
N PRO A 74 -5.44 12.86 -10.25
CA PRO A 74 -4.14 12.45 -9.74
C PRO A 74 -4.24 12.01 -8.29
N LYS A 75 -3.66 10.86 -7.97
CA LYS A 75 -3.67 10.25 -6.63
C LYS A 75 -5.10 10.02 -6.11
N GLY A 76 -6.06 9.92 -7.00
CA GLY A 76 -7.45 9.77 -6.58
C GLY A 76 -7.98 10.98 -5.81
N GLY A 77 -7.35 12.13 -5.98
CA GLY A 77 -7.74 13.34 -5.27
C GLY A 77 -7.21 13.41 -3.85
N THR A 78 -6.21 12.60 -3.51
CA THR A 78 -5.67 12.53 -2.15
C THR A 78 -4.25 13.09 -2.10
N THR A 79 -3.72 13.15 -0.87
CA THR A 79 -2.32 13.51 -0.65
C THR A 79 -1.50 12.31 -0.20
N LEU A 80 -1.94 11.11 -0.55
CA LEU A 80 -1.26 9.90 -0.14
C LEU A 80 0.18 9.85 -0.62
N SER A 81 1.04 9.23 0.17
CA SER A 81 2.42 8.97 -0.25
C SER A 81 2.44 7.90 -1.34
N ASN A 82 3.53 7.83 -2.07
CA ASN A 82 3.68 6.80 -3.09
C ASN A 82 3.63 5.41 -2.47
N GLU A 83 4.17 5.25 -1.27
CA GLU A 83 4.14 3.97 -0.56
C GLU A 83 2.71 3.56 -0.21
N ASP A 84 1.90 4.51 0.25
CA ASP A 84 0.51 4.22 0.55
C ASP A 84 -0.25 3.85 -0.71
N ILE A 85 -0.02 4.57 -1.81
CA ILE A 85 -0.66 4.26 -3.08
C ILE A 85 -0.25 2.87 -3.54
N LYS A 86 1.03 2.52 -3.43
CA LYS A 86 1.49 1.20 -3.82
C LYS A 86 0.80 0.12 -3.00
N ALA A 87 0.70 0.31 -1.70
CA ALA A 87 0.05 -0.68 -0.84
C ALA A 87 -1.42 -0.87 -1.24
N ALA A 88 -2.12 0.22 -1.54
CA ALA A 88 -3.52 0.13 -1.95
C ALA A 88 -3.65 -0.56 -3.31
N VAL A 89 -2.77 -0.25 -4.25
CA VAL A 89 -2.78 -0.90 -5.57
C VAL A 89 -2.53 -2.39 -5.42
N GLU A 90 -1.57 -2.78 -4.61
CA GLU A 90 -1.28 -4.20 -4.37
C GLU A 90 -2.48 -4.90 -3.74
N TYR A 91 -3.16 -4.23 -2.83
CA TYR A 91 -4.37 -4.78 -2.24
C TYR A 91 -5.44 -5.01 -3.32
N MET A 92 -5.66 -4.01 -4.18
CA MET A 92 -6.66 -4.14 -5.24
C MET A 92 -6.32 -5.26 -6.20
N ILE A 93 -5.04 -5.39 -6.58
CA ILE A 93 -4.60 -6.49 -7.44
C ILE A 93 -4.85 -7.83 -6.76
N SER A 94 -4.59 -7.92 -5.46
CA SER A 94 -4.77 -9.17 -4.73
C SER A 94 -6.22 -9.63 -4.72
N LYS A 95 -7.14 -8.69 -4.74
CA LYS A 95 -8.57 -9.04 -4.75
C LYS A 95 -9.08 -9.48 -6.12
N ALA A 96 -8.28 -9.28 -7.13
CA ALA A 96 -8.64 -9.69 -8.49
C ALA A 96 -8.20 -11.10 -8.82
N LYS A 97 -7.53 -11.77 -7.92
CA LYS A 97 -7.03 -13.13 -8.17
C LYS A 97 -8.04 -14.20 -7.81
#